data_b98789e92e5e772c6ad72f5ea542937c
#
_entry.id   b98789e92e5e772c6ad72f5ea542937c
#
_cell.length_a   1.000
_cell.length_b   1.000
_cell.length_c   1.000
_cell.angle_alpha   90.00
_cell.angle_beta   90.00
_cell.angle_gamma   90.00
#
_symmetry.space_group_name_H-M   'P 1'
#
loop_
_entity.id
_entity.type
_entity.pdbx_description
1 polymer ?
#
loop_
_entity_poly.entity_id
_entity_poly.type
_entity_poly.pdbx_seq_one_letter_code
_entity_poly.pdbx_strand_id
1 'polypeptide(L)'
;MKKTNKESKSYLAKLLATENITVEHRKVPTAFFDLQKRLLVVPIWKQEMSNDVLDLLLSHEIGHALFTPMKEWKKAVDIDKIPHSFLNVIEDARIEKLVKRKYAGLRQTFIRGYRDLIEKDFFKTKDRDINDMLLIDRLNMHFKSSYIESDIDFTSAELDIVDRMKNLETFEDVKKLAKELSEYCSCLLYTSDAADD
;
A
#
# COMPACT_ATOMS: atom_id res chain seq x y z
N MET A 1 -12.51 27.32 -4.90
CA MET A 1 -11.36 26.66 -4.30
C MET A 1 -11.31 26.57 -2.78
N LYS A 2 -12.08 27.30 -1.99
CA LYS A 2 -12.04 27.25 -0.50
C LYS A 2 -12.94 26.19 0.17
N LYS A 3 -13.89 25.60 -0.55
CA LYS A 3 -14.88 24.65 0.05
C LYS A 3 -14.35 23.23 0.20
N THR A 4 -13.60 22.72 -0.77
CA THR A 4 -13.03 21.36 -0.81
C THR A 4 -12.01 21.10 0.32
N ASN A 5 -11.18 22.08 0.64
CA ASN A 5 -10.16 21.95 1.69
C ASN A 5 -10.76 21.86 3.11
N LYS A 6 -11.98 22.35 3.31
CA LYS A 6 -12.66 22.34 4.61
C LYS A 6 -13.39 21.01 4.87
N GLU A 7 -13.89 20.37 3.81
CA GLU A 7 -14.56 19.05 3.90
C GLU A 7 -13.55 17.92 4.10
N SER A 8 -12.44 17.92 3.34
CA SER A 8 -11.32 16.96 3.52
C SER A 8 -10.71 17.05 4.92
N LYS A 9 -10.48 18.27 5.42
CA LYS A 9 -10.01 18.49 6.81
C LYS A 9 -11.01 18.01 7.84
N SER A 10 -12.31 18.17 7.60
CA SER A 10 -13.36 17.69 8.50
C SER A 10 -13.44 16.16 8.52
N TYR A 11 -13.23 15.52 7.37
CA TYR A 11 -13.24 14.06 7.26
C TYR A 11 -12.02 13.44 7.95
N LEU A 12 -10.84 13.97 7.67
CA LEU A 12 -9.61 13.58 8.34
C LEU A 12 -9.68 13.82 9.85
N ALA A 13 -10.22 14.96 10.29
CA ALA A 13 -10.43 15.26 11.71
C ALA A 13 -11.36 14.26 12.39
N LYS A 14 -12.38 13.74 11.69
CA LYS A 14 -13.26 12.68 12.22
C LYS A 14 -12.52 11.34 12.33
N LEU A 15 -11.67 11.00 11.36
CA LEU A 15 -10.82 9.82 11.41
C LEU A 15 -9.82 9.92 12.57
N LEU A 16 -9.17 11.06 12.72
CA LEU A 16 -8.20 11.33 13.78
C LEU A 16 -8.83 11.42 15.18
N ALA A 17 -10.07 11.91 15.28
CA ALA A 17 -10.79 12.03 16.55
C ALA A 17 -11.13 10.67 17.19
N THR A 18 -11.19 9.59 16.41
CA THR A 18 -11.40 8.22 16.92
C THR A 18 -10.10 7.54 17.32
N GLU A 19 -8.94 8.12 16.96
CA GLU A 19 -7.62 7.56 17.18
C GLU A 19 -6.70 8.58 17.86
N ASN A 20 -5.93 8.12 18.83
CA ASN A 20 -4.91 8.97 19.47
C ASN A 20 -3.69 9.12 18.57
N ILE A 21 -3.77 10.01 17.59
CA ILE A 21 -2.75 10.24 16.55
C ILE A 21 -2.27 11.69 16.61
N THR A 22 -0.95 11.89 16.62
CA THR A 22 -0.32 13.19 16.40
C THR A 22 -0.09 13.39 14.91
N VAL A 23 -0.35 14.59 14.38
CA VAL A 23 -0.14 14.93 12.97
C VAL A 23 0.93 16.00 12.87
N GLU A 24 1.95 15.75 12.05
CA GLU A 24 3.00 16.72 11.74
C GLU A 24 3.16 16.90 10.23
N HIS A 25 3.42 18.13 9.80
CA HIS A 25 3.75 18.46 8.42
C HIS A 25 5.26 18.60 8.27
N ARG A 26 5.85 17.80 7.36
CA ARG A 26 7.31 17.79 7.13
C ARG A 26 7.63 17.81 5.63
N LYS A 27 8.85 18.23 5.28
CA LYS A 27 9.38 18.12 3.91
C LYS A 27 9.88 16.70 3.68
N VAL A 28 8.97 15.82 3.29
CA VAL A 28 9.22 14.40 3.00
C VAL A 28 8.60 14.04 1.64
N PRO A 29 9.08 12.98 0.96
CA PRO A 29 8.59 12.62 -0.38
C PRO A 29 7.15 12.09 -0.36
N THR A 30 6.75 11.39 0.69
CA THR A 30 5.41 10.81 0.85
C THR A 30 4.94 10.92 2.29
N ALA A 31 3.65 10.66 2.54
CA ALA A 31 3.12 10.47 3.89
C ALA A 31 3.69 9.17 4.50
N PHE A 32 3.78 9.13 5.81
CA PHE A 32 4.04 7.87 6.53
C PHE A 32 3.52 7.95 7.97
N PHE A 33 3.24 6.77 8.54
CA PHE A 33 2.80 6.63 9.92
C PHE A 33 3.86 5.92 10.78
N ASP A 34 4.35 6.60 11.79
CA ASP A 34 5.21 6.00 12.83
C ASP A 34 4.33 5.26 13.83
N LEU A 35 4.28 3.94 13.70
CA LEU A 35 3.46 3.07 14.55
C LEU A 35 3.85 3.15 16.04
N GLN A 36 5.13 3.44 16.37
CA GLN A 36 5.59 3.54 17.75
C GLN A 36 5.15 4.83 18.42
N LYS A 37 5.33 5.94 17.71
CA LYS A 37 5.03 7.27 18.20
C LYS A 37 3.59 7.68 17.99
N ARG A 38 2.80 6.87 17.28
CA ARG A 38 1.45 7.22 16.84
C ARG A 38 1.44 8.56 16.09
N LEU A 39 2.45 8.75 15.22
CA LEU A 39 2.70 9.99 14.53
C LEU A 39 2.45 9.82 13.03
N LEU A 40 1.49 10.57 12.52
CA LEU A 40 1.22 10.72 11.10
C LEU A 40 2.03 11.91 10.56
N VAL A 41 2.95 11.64 9.63
CA VAL A 41 3.69 12.68 8.93
C VAL A 41 3.06 12.93 7.57
N VAL A 42 2.66 14.18 7.37
CA VAL A 42 2.04 14.67 6.13
C VAL A 42 3.09 15.43 5.34
N PRO A 43 3.31 15.11 4.05
CA PRO A 43 4.31 15.79 3.25
C PRO A 43 3.92 17.24 2.94
N ILE A 44 4.93 18.11 2.93
CA ILE A 44 4.84 19.45 2.37
C ILE A 44 5.47 19.39 0.98
N TRP A 45 4.66 19.23 -0.06
CA TRP A 45 5.16 19.16 -1.43
C TRP A 45 5.42 20.53 -2.04
N LYS A 46 6.39 20.58 -2.95
CA LYS A 46 6.68 21.79 -3.75
C LYS A 46 5.68 21.96 -4.90
N GLN A 47 5.10 20.86 -5.40
CA GLN A 47 4.06 20.86 -6.42
C GLN A 47 2.71 20.57 -5.76
N GLU A 48 1.65 21.23 -6.24
CA GLU A 48 0.30 20.93 -5.77
C GLU A 48 -0.10 19.50 -6.17
N MET A 49 -0.23 18.65 -5.19
CA MET A 49 -0.90 17.36 -5.34
C MET A 49 -2.41 17.57 -5.24
N SER A 50 -3.17 16.75 -5.94
CA SER A 50 -4.63 16.84 -5.84
C SER A 50 -5.10 16.49 -4.41
N ASN A 51 -6.27 16.98 -4.04
CA ASN A 51 -6.87 16.65 -2.75
C ASN A 51 -7.14 15.14 -2.65
N ASP A 52 -7.50 14.49 -3.76
CA ASP A 52 -7.74 13.04 -3.79
C ASP A 52 -6.46 12.24 -3.49
N VAL A 53 -5.29 12.68 -4.00
CA VAL A 53 -4.00 12.06 -3.65
C VAL A 53 -3.66 12.26 -2.18
N LEU A 54 -3.85 13.47 -1.65
CA LEU A 54 -3.58 13.73 -0.25
C LEU A 54 -4.49 12.88 0.65
N ASP A 55 -5.78 12.84 0.36
CA ASP A 55 -6.76 12.07 1.13
C ASP A 55 -6.50 10.55 1.01
N LEU A 56 -6.07 10.06 -0.17
CA LEU A 56 -5.62 8.68 -0.36
C LEU A 56 -4.45 8.35 0.58
N LEU A 57 -3.36 9.13 0.49
CA LEU A 57 -2.16 8.86 1.28
C LEU A 57 -2.42 8.93 2.78
N LEU A 58 -3.18 9.92 3.23
CA LEU A 58 -3.57 10.03 4.64
C LEU A 58 -4.44 8.86 5.08
N SER A 59 -5.39 8.44 4.26
CA SER A 59 -6.27 7.31 4.56
C SER A 59 -5.51 5.97 4.58
N HIS A 60 -4.51 5.81 3.72
CA HIS A 60 -3.60 4.68 3.72
C HIS A 60 -2.83 4.59 5.05
N GLU A 61 -2.18 5.68 5.46
CA GLU A 61 -1.42 5.73 6.72
C GLU A 61 -2.31 5.53 7.95
N ILE A 62 -3.54 6.05 7.93
CA ILE A 62 -4.54 5.76 8.97
C ILE A 62 -4.92 4.28 8.96
N GLY A 63 -4.95 3.62 7.79
CA GLY A 63 -5.12 2.18 7.68
C GLY A 63 -4.07 1.41 8.48
N HIS A 64 -2.79 1.78 8.35
CA HIS A 64 -1.71 1.22 9.17
C HIS A 64 -1.92 1.51 10.66
N ALA A 65 -2.29 2.75 11.01
CA ALA A 65 -2.55 3.13 12.39
C ALA A 65 -3.64 2.29 13.07
N LEU A 66 -4.67 1.92 12.30
CA LEU A 66 -5.84 1.19 12.79
C LEU A 66 -5.61 -0.32 12.82
N PHE A 67 -4.93 -0.86 11.82
CA PHE A 67 -4.99 -2.29 11.52
C PHE A 67 -3.65 -3.01 11.57
N THR A 68 -2.49 -2.30 11.51
CA THR A 68 -1.18 -2.93 11.57
C THR A 68 -0.72 -3.11 13.03
N PRO A 69 -0.61 -4.33 13.54
CA PRO A 69 -0.20 -4.59 14.90
C PRO A 69 1.33 -4.47 15.03
N MET A 70 1.80 -3.38 15.63
CA MET A 70 3.22 -3.02 15.68
C MET A 70 4.14 -4.08 16.29
N LYS A 71 3.69 -4.77 17.34
CA LYS A 71 4.50 -5.80 18.01
C LYS A 71 4.74 -6.99 17.08
N GLU A 72 3.70 -7.45 16.42
CA GLU A 72 3.71 -8.55 15.48
C GLU A 72 4.47 -8.17 14.20
N TRP A 73 4.33 -6.92 13.74
CA TRP A 73 5.12 -6.38 12.63
C TRP A 73 6.62 -6.45 12.91
N LYS A 74 7.06 -5.93 14.05
CA LYS A 74 8.47 -6.00 14.45
C LYS A 74 8.95 -7.43 14.58
N LYS A 75 8.16 -8.32 15.19
CA LYS A 75 8.50 -9.73 15.30
C LYS A 75 8.68 -10.35 13.91
N ALA A 76 7.79 -10.08 12.97
CA ALA A 76 7.87 -10.61 11.61
C ALA A 76 9.16 -10.20 10.90
N VAL A 77 9.59 -8.94 11.04
CA VAL A 77 10.82 -8.44 10.42
C VAL A 77 12.07 -8.89 11.19
N ASP A 78 12.11 -8.68 12.50
CA ASP A 78 13.34 -8.83 13.29
C ASP A 78 13.63 -10.29 13.67
N ILE A 79 12.58 -11.08 13.96
CA ILE A 79 12.68 -12.46 14.46
C ILE A 79 12.40 -13.46 13.33
N ASP A 80 11.24 -13.34 12.69
CA ASP A 80 10.80 -14.28 11.66
C ASP A 80 11.53 -14.05 10.31
N LYS A 81 12.32 -12.95 10.21
CA LYS A 81 13.13 -12.56 9.04
C LYS A 81 12.36 -12.47 7.73
N ILE A 82 11.10 -12.11 7.79
CA ILE A 82 10.31 -11.86 6.59
C ILE A 82 10.81 -10.57 5.93
N PRO A 83 11.13 -10.55 4.63
CA PRO A 83 11.62 -9.35 3.97
C PRO A 83 10.59 -8.22 4.05
N HIS A 84 11.03 -7.04 4.48
CA HIS A 84 10.17 -5.89 4.73
C HIS A 84 9.35 -5.49 3.49
N SER A 85 9.94 -5.56 2.28
CA SER A 85 9.24 -5.22 1.03
C SER A 85 8.02 -6.11 0.77
N PHE A 86 8.14 -7.42 0.99
CA PHE A 86 7.04 -8.37 0.82
C PHE A 86 5.96 -8.13 1.87
N LEU A 87 6.37 -8.01 3.13
CA LEU A 87 5.44 -7.77 4.22
C LEU A 87 4.65 -6.47 3.99
N ASN A 88 5.31 -5.40 3.54
CA ASN A 88 4.69 -4.10 3.30
C ASN A 88 3.65 -4.16 2.17
N VAL A 89 4.00 -4.71 1.01
CA VAL A 89 3.07 -4.77 -0.13
C VAL A 89 1.81 -5.58 0.21
N ILE A 90 1.97 -6.69 0.92
CA ILE A 90 0.84 -7.55 1.27
C ILE A 90 -0.02 -6.92 2.37
N GLU A 91 0.61 -6.26 3.35
CA GLU A 91 -0.11 -5.51 4.39
C GLU A 91 -0.85 -4.31 3.81
N ASP A 92 -0.25 -3.57 2.86
CA ASP A 92 -0.91 -2.47 2.15
C ASP A 92 -2.23 -2.93 1.53
N ALA A 93 -2.23 -4.06 0.82
CA ALA A 93 -3.45 -4.60 0.23
C ALA A 93 -4.52 -4.91 1.30
N ARG A 94 -4.12 -5.47 2.44
CA ARG A 94 -5.03 -5.78 3.56
C ARG A 94 -5.58 -4.53 4.21
N ILE A 95 -4.71 -3.58 4.62
CA ILE A 95 -5.16 -2.39 5.35
C ILE A 95 -6.03 -1.49 4.47
N GLU A 96 -5.74 -1.38 3.18
CA GLU A 96 -6.57 -0.62 2.25
C GLU A 96 -7.96 -1.24 2.08
N LYS A 97 -8.06 -2.59 2.01
CA LYS A 97 -9.33 -3.27 2.03
C LYS A 97 -10.12 -2.95 3.30
N LEU A 98 -9.48 -3.07 4.46
CA LEU A 98 -10.11 -2.85 5.76
C LEU A 98 -10.55 -1.40 5.95
N VAL A 99 -9.72 -0.42 5.58
CA VAL A 99 -10.07 1.01 5.72
C VAL A 99 -11.21 1.39 4.76
N LYS A 100 -11.22 0.87 3.53
CA LYS A 100 -12.32 1.07 2.57
C LYS A 100 -13.63 0.38 3.02
N ARG A 101 -13.54 -0.72 3.77
CA ARG A 101 -14.68 -1.40 4.38
C ARG A 101 -15.23 -0.62 5.56
N LYS A 102 -14.35 -0.12 6.42
CA LYS A 102 -14.74 0.70 7.59
C LYS A 102 -15.32 2.06 7.18
N TYR A 103 -14.75 2.67 6.13
CA TYR A 103 -15.12 4.00 5.65
C TYR A 103 -15.46 3.95 4.17
N ALA A 104 -16.68 3.55 3.86
CA ALA A 104 -17.13 3.30 2.47
C ALA A 104 -16.94 4.52 1.54
N GLY A 105 -17.02 5.75 2.06
CA GLY A 105 -16.77 6.99 1.32
C GLY A 105 -15.35 7.12 0.75
N LEU A 106 -14.36 6.40 1.31
CA LEU A 106 -12.98 6.43 0.82
C LEU A 106 -12.78 5.67 -0.51
N ARG A 107 -13.69 4.79 -0.90
CA ARG A 107 -13.52 4.00 -2.14
C ARG A 107 -13.26 4.88 -3.35
N GLN A 108 -14.04 5.93 -3.53
CA GLN A 108 -13.88 6.88 -4.64
C GLN A 108 -12.60 7.70 -4.54
N THR A 109 -12.19 8.05 -3.33
CA THR A 109 -10.92 8.74 -3.06
C THR A 109 -9.73 7.88 -3.47
N PHE A 110 -9.74 6.59 -3.13
CA PHE A 110 -8.69 5.65 -3.54
C PHE A 110 -8.62 5.52 -5.06
N ILE A 111 -9.77 5.37 -5.75
CA ILE A 111 -9.84 5.29 -7.21
C ILE A 111 -9.23 6.54 -7.87
N ARG A 112 -9.71 7.73 -7.49
CA ARG A 112 -9.25 8.98 -8.08
C ARG A 112 -7.80 9.31 -7.72
N GLY A 113 -7.41 9.06 -6.47
CA GLY A 113 -6.06 9.29 -6.00
C GLY A 113 -5.03 8.41 -6.70
N TYR A 114 -5.28 7.11 -6.83
CA TYR A 114 -4.37 6.21 -7.56
C TYR A 114 -4.32 6.52 -9.05
N ARG A 115 -5.45 6.88 -9.69
CA ARG A 115 -5.44 7.34 -11.07
C ARG A 115 -4.53 8.55 -11.24
N ASP A 116 -4.66 9.56 -10.41
CA ASP A 116 -3.82 10.78 -10.46
C ASP A 116 -2.33 10.46 -10.22
N LEU A 117 -2.00 9.53 -9.31
CA LEU A 117 -0.62 9.08 -9.08
C LEU A 117 -0.03 8.35 -10.30
N ILE A 118 -0.81 7.48 -10.95
CA ILE A 118 -0.38 6.75 -12.15
C ILE A 118 -0.21 7.72 -13.33
N GLU A 119 -1.15 8.62 -13.55
CA GLU A 119 -1.06 9.65 -14.60
C GLU A 119 0.19 10.54 -14.46
N LYS A 120 0.61 10.81 -13.21
CA LYS A 120 1.81 11.58 -12.87
C LYS A 120 3.09 10.75 -12.82
N ASP A 121 3.01 9.47 -13.20
CA ASP A 121 4.12 8.53 -13.16
C ASP A 121 4.83 8.44 -11.79
N PHE A 122 4.06 8.52 -10.72
CA PHE A 122 4.59 8.42 -9.35
C PHE A 122 5.32 7.10 -9.10
N PHE A 123 4.83 6.01 -9.70
CA PHE A 123 5.42 4.67 -9.59
C PHE A 123 6.54 4.40 -10.60
N LYS A 124 6.85 5.36 -11.49
CA LYS A 124 7.89 5.26 -12.53
C LYS A 124 7.69 4.05 -13.45
N THR A 125 6.46 3.84 -13.85
CA THR A 125 6.05 2.71 -14.72
C THR A 125 5.86 3.09 -16.19
N LYS A 126 5.87 4.39 -16.53
CA LYS A 126 5.48 4.91 -17.84
C LYS A 126 6.37 4.40 -19.00
N ASP A 127 7.66 4.20 -18.72
CA ASP A 127 8.65 3.77 -19.72
C ASP A 127 9.06 2.29 -19.54
N ARG A 128 8.26 1.50 -18.80
CA ARG A 128 8.54 0.10 -18.50
C ARG A 128 7.33 -0.76 -18.81
N ASP A 129 7.56 -1.97 -19.33
CA ASP A 129 6.52 -2.99 -19.32
C ASP A 129 6.32 -3.48 -17.88
N ILE A 130 5.10 -3.36 -17.38
CA ILE A 130 4.76 -3.83 -16.03
C ILE A 130 4.98 -5.34 -15.90
N ASN A 131 4.84 -6.09 -16.99
CA ASN A 131 4.99 -7.54 -17.02
C ASN A 131 6.45 -7.99 -16.87
N ASP A 132 7.42 -7.12 -17.18
CA ASP A 132 8.85 -7.35 -16.94
C ASP A 132 9.28 -7.06 -15.49
N MET A 133 8.37 -6.54 -14.66
CA MET A 133 8.68 -6.24 -13.25
C MET A 133 8.66 -7.52 -12.39
N LEU A 134 9.34 -7.46 -11.24
CA LEU A 134 9.28 -8.52 -10.25
C LEU A 134 7.83 -8.78 -9.81
N LEU A 135 7.50 -10.04 -9.49
CA LEU A 135 6.16 -10.42 -9.10
C LEU A 135 5.61 -9.56 -7.96
N ILE A 136 6.43 -9.23 -6.96
CA ILE A 136 5.99 -8.38 -5.84
C ILE A 136 5.59 -6.97 -6.30
N ASP A 137 6.28 -6.41 -7.29
CA ASP A 137 5.96 -5.10 -7.86
C ASP A 137 4.70 -5.17 -8.73
N ARG A 138 4.53 -6.24 -9.53
CA ARG A 138 3.30 -6.49 -10.30
C ARG A 138 2.09 -6.63 -9.38
N LEU A 139 2.21 -7.36 -8.27
CA LEU A 139 1.18 -7.48 -7.24
C LEU A 139 0.86 -6.11 -6.61
N ASN A 140 1.88 -5.33 -6.23
CA ASN A 140 1.69 -3.99 -5.70
C ASN A 140 0.91 -3.10 -6.68
N MET A 141 1.30 -3.09 -7.95
CA MET A 141 0.60 -2.33 -8.99
C MET A 141 -0.82 -2.84 -9.21
N HIS A 142 -1.05 -4.15 -9.26
CA HIS A 142 -2.38 -4.73 -9.42
C HIS A 142 -3.37 -4.25 -8.33
N PHE A 143 -2.95 -4.24 -7.05
CA PHE A 143 -3.82 -3.81 -5.96
C PHE A 143 -4.02 -2.29 -5.90
N LYS A 144 -3.05 -1.50 -6.36
CA LYS A 144 -3.13 -0.03 -6.44
C LYS A 144 -3.83 0.45 -7.71
N SER A 145 -3.70 -0.29 -8.81
CA SER A 145 -4.34 0.03 -10.10
C SER A 145 -5.62 -0.75 -10.39
N SER A 146 -6.09 -1.58 -9.48
CA SER A 146 -7.27 -2.45 -9.68
C SER A 146 -8.56 -1.72 -10.10
N TYR A 147 -8.52 -0.40 -10.12
CA TYR A 147 -9.59 0.49 -10.60
C TYR A 147 -9.31 1.09 -11.99
N ILE A 148 -8.14 0.79 -12.55
CA ILE A 148 -7.69 1.18 -13.87
C ILE A 148 -7.43 -0.12 -14.59
N GLU A 149 -7.94 -0.28 -15.82
CA GLU A 149 -7.62 -1.42 -16.66
C GLU A 149 -6.09 -1.47 -16.83
N SER A 150 -5.45 -2.35 -16.10
CA SER A 150 -4.02 -2.63 -16.23
C SER A 150 -3.90 -4.07 -16.73
N ASP A 151 -3.30 -4.24 -17.90
CA ASP A 151 -2.98 -5.54 -18.49
C ASP A 151 -1.76 -6.14 -17.77
N ILE A 152 -1.95 -6.50 -16.49
CA ILE A 152 -0.92 -7.18 -15.73
C ILE A 152 -1.16 -8.67 -15.82
N ASP A 153 -0.22 -9.36 -16.44
CA ASP A 153 -0.25 -10.80 -16.63
C ASP A 153 0.19 -11.53 -15.35
N PHE A 154 -0.55 -12.57 -15.02
CA PHE A 154 -0.22 -13.49 -13.95
C PHE A 154 -0.37 -14.94 -14.43
N THR A 155 0.60 -15.79 -14.11
CA THR A 155 0.48 -17.24 -14.29
C THR A 155 -0.60 -17.82 -13.38
N SER A 156 -1.02 -19.07 -13.64
CA SER A 156 -2.03 -19.72 -12.78
C SER A 156 -1.61 -19.80 -11.30
N ALA A 157 -0.33 -20.02 -11.03
CA ALA A 157 0.20 -20.03 -9.66
C ALA A 157 0.18 -18.63 -9.02
N GLU A 158 0.48 -17.58 -9.79
CA GLU A 158 0.44 -16.20 -9.34
C GLU A 158 -0.99 -15.69 -9.13
N LEU A 159 -1.96 -16.18 -9.91
CA LEU A 159 -3.39 -15.89 -9.71
C LEU A 159 -3.91 -16.41 -8.36
N ASP A 160 -3.40 -17.56 -7.88
CA ASP A 160 -3.70 -18.04 -6.52
C ASP A 160 -3.21 -17.03 -5.47
N ILE A 161 -2.01 -16.49 -5.64
CA ILE A 161 -1.46 -15.46 -4.75
C ILE A 161 -2.34 -14.20 -4.78
N VAL A 162 -2.73 -13.73 -5.97
CA VAL A 162 -3.64 -12.59 -6.14
C VAL A 162 -4.96 -12.82 -5.41
N ASP A 163 -5.56 -14.01 -5.54
CA ASP A 163 -6.82 -14.32 -4.86
C ASP A 163 -6.65 -14.37 -3.34
N ARG A 164 -5.59 -14.97 -2.85
CA ARG A 164 -5.25 -14.98 -1.42
C ARG A 164 -5.05 -13.56 -0.89
N MET A 165 -4.36 -12.68 -1.62
CA MET A 165 -4.20 -11.27 -1.24
C MET A 165 -5.54 -10.54 -1.16
N LYS A 166 -6.48 -10.77 -2.07
CA LYS A 166 -7.84 -10.21 -2.01
C LYS A 166 -8.57 -10.62 -0.73
N ASN A 167 -8.31 -11.82 -0.23
CA ASN A 167 -9.03 -12.43 0.89
C ASN A 167 -8.34 -12.24 2.26
N LEU A 168 -7.22 -11.51 2.35
CA LEU A 168 -6.52 -11.24 3.61
C LEU A 168 -7.43 -10.53 4.63
N GLU A 169 -7.53 -11.07 5.84
CA GLU A 169 -8.30 -10.47 6.94
C GLU A 169 -7.42 -10.17 8.16
N THR A 170 -6.51 -11.08 8.50
CA THR A 170 -5.66 -10.96 9.68
C THR A 170 -4.21 -10.63 9.33
N PHE A 171 -3.46 -10.08 10.27
CA PHE A 171 -2.02 -9.86 10.08
C PHE A 171 -1.24 -11.18 10.04
N GLU A 172 -1.77 -12.25 10.64
CA GLU A 172 -1.17 -13.59 10.53
C GLU A 172 -1.25 -14.13 9.10
N ASP A 173 -2.36 -13.88 8.39
CA ASP A 173 -2.49 -14.21 6.96
C ASP A 173 -1.43 -13.48 6.13
N VAL A 174 -1.20 -12.20 6.46
CA VAL A 174 -0.15 -11.37 5.81
C VAL A 174 1.23 -11.98 6.00
N LYS A 175 1.61 -12.31 7.24
CA LYS A 175 2.91 -12.92 7.54
C LYS A 175 3.12 -14.23 6.79
N LYS A 176 2.12 -15.09 6.82
CA LYS A 176 2.16 -16.37 6.15
C LYS A 176 2.38 -16.20 4.64
N LEU A 177 1.56 -15.36 4.01
CA LEU A 177 1.66 -15.12 2.56
C LEU A 177 2.97 -14.41 2.18
N ALA A 178 3.43 -13.44 2.99
CA ALA A 178 4.67 -12.72 2.73
C ALA A 178 5.90 -13.66 2.77
N LYS A 179 5.92 -14.59 3.71
CA LYS A 179 6.97 -15.59 3.80
C LYS A 179 6.95 -16.53 2.60
N GLU A 180 5.81 -17.13 2.30
CA GLU A 180 5.64 -18.03 1.15
C GLU A 180 6.02 -17.35 -0.17
N LEU A 181 5.55 -16.09 -0.38
CA LEU A 181 5.85 -15.33 -1.60
C LEU A 181 7.35 -15.00 -1.71
N SER A 182 8.01 -14.64 -0.62
CA SER A 182 9.44 -14.35 -0.64
C SER A 182 10.26 -15.61 -0.97
N GLU A 183 9.88 -16.77 -0.45
CA GLU A 183 10.49 -18.07 -0.77
C GLU A 183 10.25 -18.45 -2.25
N TYR A 184 9.02 -18.28 -2.74
CA TYR A 184 8.66 -18.50 -4.15
C TYR A 184 9.51 -17.65 -5.10
N CYS A 185 9.60 -16.34 -4.85
CA CYS A 185 10.41 -15.43 -5.66
C CYS A 185 11.90 -15.76 -5.62
N SER A 186 12.42 -16.22 -4.48
CA SER A 186 13.81 -16.66 -4.36
C SER A 186 14.09 -17.90 -5.21
N CYS A 187 13.17 -18.87 -5.25
CA CYS A 187 13.28 -20.06 -6.10
C CYS A 187 13.29 -19.71 -7.59
N LEU A 188 12.47 -18.74 -8.02
CA LEU A 188 12.44 -18.30 -9.43
C LEU A 188 13.77 -17.70 -9.88
N LEU A 189 14.43 -16.91 -9.04
CA LEU A 189 15.74 -16.32 -9.34
C LEU A 189 16.82 -17.40 -9.52
N TYR A 190 16.85 -18.41 -8.66
CA TYR A 190 17.80 -19.53 -8.78
C TYR A 190 17.59 -20.39 -10.04
N THR A 191 16.34 -20.51 -10.51
CA THR A 191 16.06 -21.30 -11.72
C THR A 191 16.38 -20.54 -13.00
N SER A 192 16.30 -19.21 -13.03
CA SER A 192 16.71 -18.40 -14.17
C SER A 192 18.24 -18.39 -14.35
N ASP A 193 18.98 -18.21 -13.26
CA ASP A 193 20.45 -18.22 -13.30
C ASP A 193 21.04 -19.58 -13.71
N ALA A 194 20.34 -20.68 -13.39
CA ALA A 194 20.76 -22.04 -13.77
C ALA A 194 20.40 -22.43 -15.23
N ALA A 195 19.59 -21.64 -15.92
CA ALA A 195 19.20 -21.88 -17.31
C ALA A 195 20.10 -21.14 -18.32
N ASP A 196 20.93 -20.20 -17.84
CA ASP A 196 21.86 -19.42 -18.63
C ASP A 196 23.32 -19.99 -18.63
N ASP A 197 23.59 -21.12 -17.93
CA ASP A 197 24.82 -21.91 -17.93
C ASP A 197 24.66 -23.17 -18.81
#